data_dc12e58ac2c8cbf4f944d93692f936cd
#
_entry.id   dc12e58ac2c8cbf4f944d93692f936cd
#
_cell.length_a   1.000
_cell.length_b   1.000
_cell.length_c   1.000
_cell.angle_alpha   90.00
_cell.angle_beta   90.00
_cell.angle_gamma   90.00
#
_symmetry.space_group_name_H-M   'P 1'
#
loop_
_entity.id
_entity.type
_entity.pdbx_description
1 polymer ?
#
loop_
_entity_poly.entity_id
_entity_poly.type
_entity_poly.pdbx_seq_one_letter_code
_entity_poly.pdbx_strand_id
1 'polypeptide(L)'
;MLPAEGFAAQDFSAAEQAIFLADQLANLRPPATLRYSFRKAGSLEGGFDDSVLLSFSPLADGSCCASKGEFLSGPRRLALPDIENAKSNPVILYFLEHDIREMHRLTQGPENYFRKRIRMTVYQGATVAPASFRYQGKTVAGREVSFKPYLDDPNRYRYEKLAGKEYRFLLSDAVPGGVLGIRTRIAAATADAPPLLTEELLIEGATP
;
A
#
# COMPACT_ATOMS: atom_id res chain seq x y z
N MET A 1 22.02 40.58 -18.64
CA MET A 1 21.84 39.15 -19.00
C MET A 1 21.79 38.41 -17.68
N LEU A 2 20.58 38.15 -17.16
CA LEU A 2 20.36 37.44 -15.92
C LEU A 2 20.44 35.93 -16.23
N PRO A 3 21.10 35.10 -15.39
CA PRO A 3 21.08 33.67 -15.59
C PRO A 3 19.67 33.16 -15.30
N ALA A 4 19.14 32.32 -16.20
CA ALA A 4 17.92 31.58 -15.97
C ALA A 4 18.16 30.62 -14.81
N GLU A 5 17.51 30.86 -13.68
CA GLU A 5 17.44 29.88 -12.59
C GLU A 5 16.69 28.66 -13.14
N GLY A 6 17.44 27.59 -13.43
CA GLY A 6 16.88 26.30 -13.74
C GLY A 6 16.11 25.81 -12.52
N PHE A 7 14.80 25.61 -12.66
CA PHE A 7 14.02 24.86 -11.69
C PHE A 7 14.66 23.48 -11.57
N ALA A 8 15.29 23.23 -10.42
CA ALA A 8 15.76 21.89 -10.10
C ALA A 8 14.56 20.94 -10.22
N ALA A 9 14.67 19.91 -11.05
CA ALA A 9 13.70 18.84 -11.12
C ALA A 9 13.51 18.32 -9.70
N GLN A 10 12.26 18.24 -9.26
CA GLN A 10 11.94 17.76 -7.93
C GLN A 10 12.29 16.26 -7.89
N ASP A 11 13.43 15.93 -7.30
CA ASP A 11 13.88 14.54 -7.19
C ASP A 11 12.94 13.80 -6.23
N PHE A 12 12.18 12.85 -6.78
CA PHE A 12 11.34 11.95 -5.99
C PHE A 12 12.22 11.03 -5.15
N SER A 13 11.84 10.78 -3.91
CA SER A 13 12.52 9.81 -3.07
C SER A 13 12.44 8.41 -3.67
N ALA A 14 13.39 7.53 -3.31
CA ALA A 14 13.37 6.13 -3.75
C ALA A 14 12.07 5.41 -3.38
N ALA A 15 11.47 5.78 -2.24
CA ALA A 15 10.20 5.22 -1.79
C ALA A 15 9.02 5.73 -2.63
N GLU A 16 8.97 7.03 -2.97
CA GLU A 16 7.94 7.56 -3.86
C GLU A 16 8.01 6.92 -5.24
N GLN A 17 9.22 6.78 -5.78
CA GLN A 17 9.43 6.08 -7.04
C GLN A 17 8.91 4.65 -6.98
N ALA A 18 9.26 3.89 -5.92
CA ALA A 18 8.89 2.50 -5.79
C ALA A 18 7.38 2.30 -5.60
N ILE A 19 6.71 3.16 -4.81
CA ILE A 19 5.30 2.99 -4.44
C ILE A 19 4.36 3.64 -5.46
N PHE A 20 4.67 4.85 -5.95
CA PHE A 20 3.70 5.66 -6.69
C PHE A 20 4.04 5.90 -8.17
N LEU A 21 5.31 5.78 -8.55
CA LEU A 21 5.76 6.17 -9.88
C LEU A 21 6.27 5.01 -10.74
N ALA A 22 6.65 3.89 -10.12
CA ALA A 22 7.10 2.71 -10.85
C ALA A 22 5.99 2.17 -11.76
N ASP A 23 6.36 1.77 -12.97
CA ASP A 23 5.48 1.02 -13.89
C ASP A 23 5.35 -0.43 -13.42
N GLN A 24 4.57 -0.63 -12.35
CA GLN A 24 4.36 -1.94 -11.75
C GLN A 24 3.52 -2.85 -12.67
N LEU A 25 2.81 -2.28 -13.63
CA LEU A 25 1.99 -3.04 -14.59
C LEU A 25 2.76 -3.45 -15.85
N ALA A 26 4.03 -3.09 -15.99
CA ALA A 26 4.85 -3.40 -17.17
C ALA A 26 4.90 -4.90 -17.51
N ASN A 27 4.82 -5.78 -16.50
CA ASN A 27 4.82 -7.23 -16.66
C ASN A 27 3.41 -7.84 -16.81
N LEU A 28 2.34 -7.01 -16.80
CA LEU A 28 0.97 -7.47 -16.94
C LEU A 28 0.56 -7.52 -18.42
N ARG A 29 -0.25 -8.52 -18.77
CA ARG A 29 -0.79 -8.68 -20.12
C ARG A 29 -2.31 -8.77 -20.05
N PRO A 30 -3.04 -7.65 -20.30
CA PRO A 30 -4.49 -7.65 -20.31
C PRO A 30 -5.06 -8.47 -21.49
N PRO A 31 -6.26 -9.07 -21.31
CA PRO A 31 -7.08 -9.04 -20.10
C PRO A 31 -6.46 -9.87 -18.98
N ALA A 32 -6.44 -9.33 -17.78
CA ALA A 32 -5.83 -9.98 -16.62
C ALA A 32 -6.63 -9.69 -15.35
N THR A 33 -6.52 -10.58 -14.37
CA THR A 33 -7.12 -10.40 -13.05
C THR A 33 -6.08 -10.71 -11.99
N LEU A 34 -5.88 -9.78 -11.07
CA LEU A 34 -5.06 -9.98 -9.87
C LEU A 34 -5.99 -10.21 -8.68
N ARG A 35 -5.71 -11.25 -7.91
CA ARG A 35 -6.42 -11.59 -6.68
C ARG A 35 -5.48 -11.46 -5.50
N TYR A 36 -5.96 -10.81 -4.45
CA TYR A 36 -5.25 -10.69 -3.19
C TYR A 36 -6.15 -11.22 -2.07
N SER A 37 -5.55 -11.95 -1.12
CA SER A 37 -6.17 -12.20 0.16
C SER A 37 -5.99 -10.96 1.04
N PHE A 38 -6.98 -10.65 1.87
CA PHE A 38 -6.89 -9.63 2.90
C PHE A 38 -7.18 -10.27 4.25
N ARG A 39 -6.33 -10.01 5.23
CA ARG A 39 -6.51 -10.49 6.60
C ARG A 39 -6.30 -9.35 7.59
N LYS A 40 -7.27 -9.18 8.48
CA LYS A 40 -7.17 -8.30 9.63
C LYS A 40 -7.16 -9.16 10.89
N ALA A 41 -6.25 -8.86 11.84
CA ALA A 41 -6.16 -9.55 13.12
C ALA A 41 -5.61 -8.59 14.20
N GLY A 42 -5.75 -8.95 15.47
CA GLY A 42 -5.20 -8.18 16.58
C GLY A 42 -6.07 -8.24 17.82
N SER A 43 -5.62 -7.59 18.88
CA SER A 43 -6.34 -7.51 20.16
C SER A 43 -7.24 -6.28 20.30
N LEU A 44 -7.08 -5.29 19.41
CA LEU A 44 -7.86 -4.05 19.45
C LEU A 44 -9.30 -4.25 18.97
N GLU A 45 -9.48 -5.07 17.93
CA GLU A 45 -10.77 -5.35 17.29
C GLU A 45 -10.83 -6.80 16.80
N GLY A 46 -12.05 -7.31 16.59
CA GLY A 46 -12.24 -8.61 15.96
C GLY A 46 -11.64 -8.67 14.56
N GLY A 47 -10.91 -9.75 14.28
CA GLY A 47 -10.30 -9.97 12.95
C GLY A 47 -11.31 -10.52 11.94
N PHE A 48 -10.89 -10.49 10.67
CA PHE A 48 -11.61 -11.13 9.56
C PHE A 48 -10.68 -11.43 8.40
N ASP A 49 -11.09 -12.35 7.56
CA ASP A 49 -10.49 -12.61 6.26
C ASP A 49 -11.45 -12.12 5.15
N ASP A 50 -10.87 -11.59 4.07
CA ASP A 50 -11.61 -11.08 2.91
C ASP A 50 -10.71 -11.14 1.67
N SER A 51 -11.12 -10.52 0.57
CA SER A 51 -10.36 -10.52 -0.69
C SER A 51 -10.42 -9.18 -1.40
N VAL A 52 -9.44 -8.99 -2.28
CA VAL A 52 -9.37 -7.85 -3.20
C VAL A 52 -9.19 -8.39 -4.61
N LEU A 53 -9.99 -7.90 -5.55
CA LEU A 53 -9.96 -8.28 -6.93
C LEU A 53 -9.71 -7.06 -7.80
N LEU A 54 -8.69 -7.15 -8.68
CA LEU A 54 -8.41 -6.14 -9.69
C LEU A 54 -8.51 -6.76 -11.07
N SER A 55 -9.39 -6.23 -11.90
CA SER A 55 -9.53 -6.61 -13.31
C SER A 55 -8.90 -5.55 -14.20
N PHE A 56 -8.09 -5.99 -15.15
CA PHE A 56 -7.39 -5.13 -16.10
C PHE A 56 -7.82 -5.43 -17.52
N SER A 57 -8.10 -4.39 -18.28
CA SER A 57 -8.41 -4.48 -19.71
C SER A 57 -7.47 -3.59 -20.53
N PRO A 58 -7.19 -3.96 -21.81
CA PRO A 58 -6.39 -3.11 -22.68
C PRO A 58 -7.12 -1.81 -22.97
N LEU A 59 -6.37 -0.75 -23.24
CA LEU A 59 -6.91 0.51 -23.76
C LEU A 59 -7.23 0.37 -25.25
N ALA A 60 -7.90 1.37 -25.81
CA ALA A 60 -8.31 1.35 -27.22
C ALA A 60 -7.13 1.26 -28.21
N ASP A 61 -5.94 1.74 -27.82
CA ASP A 61 -4.69 1.66 -28.57
C ASP A 61 -3.91 0.36 -28.33
N GLY A 62 -4.46 -0.57 -27.53
CA GLY A 62 -3.83 -1.83 -27.14
C GLY A 62 -2.81 -1.74 -26.00
N SER A 63 -2.54 -0.56 -25.46
CA SER A 63 -1.65 -0.40 -24.32
C SER A 63 -2.31 -0.84 -23.00
N CYS A 64 -1.53 -1.04 -21.97
CA CYS A 64 -2.00 -1.35 -20.62
C CYS A 64 -2.24 -0.05 -19.85
N CYS A 65 -3.21 0.08 -19.00
CA CYS A 65 -4.36 -0.72 -18.66
C CYS A 65 -5.48 0.17 -18.13
N ALA A 66 -6.74 -0.14 -18.50
CA ALA A 66 -7.87 0.28 -17.66
C ALA A 66 -8.04 -0.72 -16.51
N SER A 67 -8.41 -0.25 -15.33
CA SER A 67 -8.52 -1.09 -14.13
C SER A 67 -9.84 -0.86 -13.41
N LYS A 68 -10.46 -1.95 -12.96
CA LYS A 68 -11.61 -1.97 -12.04
C LYS A 68 -11.24 -2.75 -10.80
N GLY A 69 -11.60 -2.23 -9.63
CA GLY A 69 -11.26 -2.84 -8.36
C GLY A 69 -12.47 -3.16 -7.49
N GLU A 70 -12.43 -4.33 -6.86
CA GLU A 70 -13.30 -4.69 -5.75
C GLU A 70 -12.41 -4.88 -4.51
N PHE A 71 -12.44 -3.90 -3.62
CA PHE A 71 -11.67 -3.93 -2.38
C PHE A 71 -12.59 -4.29 -1.22
N LEU A 72 -12.38 -5.48 -0.66
CA LEU A 72 -13.20 -6.17 0.33
C LEU A 72 -14.63 -6.46 -0.17
N SER A 73 -15.41 -7.19 0.59
CA SER A 73 -16.72 -7.68 0.21
C SER A 73 -17.83 -7.27 1.19
N GLY A 74 -19.08 -7.42 0.75
CA GLY A 74 -20.26 -7.16 1.57
C GLY A 74 -20.26 -5.78 2.21
N PRO A 75 -20.56 -5.68 3.52
CA PRO A 75 -20.61 -4.39 4.24
C PRO A 75 -19.25 -3.68 4.34
N ARG A 76 -18.14 -4.40 4.13
CA ARG A 76 -16.78 -3.86 4.17
C ARG A 76 -16.29 -3.33 2.82
N ARG A 77 -17.05 -3.56 1.77
CA ARG A 77 -16.66 -3.17 0.42
C ARG A 77 -16.37 -1.67 0.35
N LEU A 78 -15.18 -1.34 -0.12
CA LEU A 78 -14.79 0.02 -0.40
C LEU A 78 -15.17 0.36 -1.85
N ALA A 79 -16.07 1.33 -2.01
CA ALA A 79 -16.39 1.86 -3.33
C ALA A 79 -15.25 2.79 -3.79
N LEU A 80 -14.57 2.41 -4.86
CA LEU A 80 -13.48 3.15 -5.47
C LEU A 80 -13.79 3.37 -6.95
N PRO A 81 -13.34 4.49 -7.54
CA PRO A 81 -13.57 4.75 -8.96
C PRO A 81 -12.73 3.79 -9.82
N ASP A 82 -13.26 3.46 -10.98
CA ASP A 82 -12.48 2.82 -12.04
C ASP A 82 -11.34 3.74 -12.50
N ILE A 83 -10.22 3.15 -12.90
CA ILE A 83 -9.05 3.90 -13.38
C ILE A 83 -8.90 3.63 -14.88
N GLU A 84 -9.08 4.67 -15.68
CA GLU A 84 -9.07 4.55 -17.15
C GLU A 84 -7.67 4.28 -17.72
N ASN A 85 -6.61 4.77 -17.07
CA ASN A 85 -5.22 4.60 -17.50
C ASN A 85 -4.30 4.42 -16.29
N ALA A 86 -4.26 3.19 -15.77
CA ALA A 86 -3.41 2.82 -14.66
C ALA A 86 -1.98 2.54 -15.16
N LYS A 87 -0.98 3.18 -14.55
CA LYS A 87 0.45 2.89 -14.77
C LYS A 87 1.06 2.14 -13.59
N SER A 88 0.71 2.53 -12.37
CA SER A 88 1.05 1.78 -11.16
C SER A 88 -0.11 0.88 -10.72
N ASN A 89 0.19 -0.11 -9.90
CA ASN A 89 -0.83 -1.06 -9.44
C ASN A 89 -1.82 -0.37 -8.49
N PRO A 90 -3.11 -0.27 -8.85
CA PRO A 90 -4.11 0.43 -8.05
C PRO A 90 -4.32 -0.12 -6.65
N VAL A 91 -3.92 -1.37 -6.39
CA VAL A 91 -4.07 -2.00 -5.07
C VAL A 91 -3.39 -1.19 -3.97
N ILE A 92 -2.31 -0.49 -4.29
CA ILE A 92 -1.61 0.39 -3.35
C ILE A 92 -2.52 1.53 -2.90
N LEU A 93 -3.12 2.24 -3.86
CA LEU A 93 -4.00 3.36 -3.56
C LEU A 93 -5.27 2.90 -2.83
N TYR A 94 -5.81 1.76 -3.22
CA TYR A 94 -7.00 1.18 -2.59
C TYR A 94 -6.73 0.77 -1.15
N PHE A 95 -5.59 0.14 -0.89
CA PHE A 95 -5.17 -0.21 0.47
C PHE A 95 -4.97 1.04 1.33
N LEU A 96 -4.26 2.05 0.81
CA LEU A 96 -4.03 3.29 1.55
C LEU A 96 -5.33 4.05 1.85
N GLU A 97 -6.27 4.07 0.91
CA GLU A 97 -7.57 4.71 1.12
C GLU A 97 -8.43 3.96 2.15
N HIS A 98 -8.40 2.61 2.12
CA HIS A 98 -9.00 1.80 3.17
C HIS A 98 -8.41 2.13 4.54
N ASP A 99 -7.08 2.15 4.63
CA ASP A 99 -6.37 2.42 5.87
C ASP A 99 -6.62 3.83 6.42
N ILE A 100 -6.69 4.84 5.56
CA ILE A 100 -7.04 6.21 5.95
C ILE A 100 -8.43 6.29 6.55
N ARG A 101 -9.42 5.59 5.97
CA ARG A 101 -10.78 5.51 6.52
C ARG A 101 -10.82 4.77 7.84
N GLU A 102 -10.04 3.71 8.00
CA GLU A 102 -9.89 3.00 9.28
C GLU A 102 -9.25 3.92 10.35
N MET A 103 -8.20 4.66 10.01
CA MET A 103 -7.63 5.66 10.93
C MET A 103 -8.65 6.74 11.30
N HIS A 104 -9.44 7.23 10.36
CA HIS A 104 -10.54 8.16 10.66
C HIS A 104 -11.56 7.52 11.59
N ARG A 105 -12.00 6.31 11.33
CA ARG A 105 -12.98 5.57 12.15
C ARG A 105 -12.48 5.37 13.59
N LEU A 106 -11.22 4.98 13.75
CA LEU A 106 -10.63 4.68 15.06
C LEU A 106 -10.30 5.93 15.89
N THR A 107 -10.03 7.06 15.25
CA THR A 107 -9.50 8.26 15.92
C THR A 107 -10.39 9.49 15.83
N GLN A 108 -11.35 9.49 14.93
CA GLN A 108 -12.17 10.64 14.54
C GLN A 108 -11.32 11.80 13.95
N GLY A 109 -10.05 11.52 13.61
CA GLY A 109 -9.17 12.48 12.94
C GLY A 109 -9.53 12.64 11.45
N PRO A 110 -9.29 13.81 10.84
CA PRO A 110 -9.62 14.03 9.42
C PRO A 110 -8.83 13.12 8.48
N GLU A 111 -9.49 12.49 7.50
CA GLU A 111 -8.85 11.64 6.48
C GLU A 111 -7.70 12.35 5.75
N ASN A 112 -7.89 13.62 5.37
CA ASN A 112 -6.87 14.41 4.69
C ASN A 112 -5.61 14.61 5.54
N TYR A 113 -5.74 14.61 6.86
CA TYR A 113 -4.60 14.67 7.76
C TYR A 113 -3.75 13.40 7.65
N PHE A 114 -4.36 12.22 7.75
CA PHE A 114 -3.66 10.94 7.63
C PHE A 114 -3.05 10.76 6.25
N ARG A 115 -3.78 11.13 5.18
CA ARG A 115 -3.28 11.11 3.80
C ARG A 115 -2.02 11.97 3.64
N LYS A 116 -2.03 13.19 4.21
CA LYS A 116 -0.86 14.08 4.20
C LYS A 116 0.31 13.47 4.97
N ARG A 117 0.07 12.89 6.15
CA ARG A 117 1.13 12.27 6.98
C ARG A 117 1.79 11.10 6.26
N ILE A 118 1.02 10.20 5.65
CA ILE A 118 1.56 9.10 4.85
C ILE A 118 2.44 9.64 3.73
N ARG A 119 1.94 10.57 2.91
CA ARG A 119 2.71 11.14 1.80
C ARG A 119 4.01 11.79 2.24
N MET A 120 3.97 12.60 3.30
CA MET A 120 5.18 13.25 3.82
C MET A 120 6.20 12.25 4.31
N THR A 121 5.77 11.18 4.97
CA THR A 121 6.69 10.17 5.49
C THR A 121 7.28 9.32 4.37
N VAL A 122 6.51 8.98 3.34
CA VAL A 122 7.04 8.30 2.14
C VAL A 122 8.11 9.17 1.47
N TYR A 123 7.89 10.49 1.38
CA TYR A 123 8.87 11.41 0.80
C TYR A 123 10.15 11.55 1.65
N GLN A 124 10.02 11.67 2.98
CA GLN A 124 11.12 12.12 3.85
C GLN A 124 11.78 11.01 4.68
N GLY A 125 11.04 9.95 5.02
CA GLY A 125 11.48 9.03 6.08
C GLY A 125 11.24 7.56 5.80
N ALA A 126 10.82 7.17 4.59
CA ALA A 126 10.64 5.77 4.26
C ALA A 126 11.98 5.12 3.89
N THR A 127 12.15 3.88 4.35
CA THR A 127 13.31 3.04 4.03
C THR A 127 12.96 2.11 2.88
N VAL A 128 13.87 2.01 1.90
CA VAL A 128 13.79 1.03 0.81
C VAL A 128 14.96 0.06 0.97
N ALA A 129 14.67 -1.21 1.14
CA ALA A 129 15.68 -2.25 1.32
C ALA A 129 15.47 -3.42 0.35
N PRO A 130 16.54 -4.05 -0.17
CA PRO A 130 16.45 -5.32 -0.88
C PRO A 130 15.80 -6.37 0.02
N ALA A 131 14.95 -7.21 -0.58
CA ALA A 131 14.27 -8.29 0.13
C ALA A 131 14.09 -9.51 -0.78
N SER A 132 13.82 -10.66 -0.19
CA SER A 132 13.46 -11.88 -0.91
C SER A 132 12.13 -12.40 -0.38
N PHE A 133 11.26 -12.84 -1.27
CA PHE A 133 9.91 -13.28 -0.93
C PHE A 133 9.64 -14.67 -1.48
N ARG A 134 8.60 -15.31 -0.96
CA ARG A 134 8.09 -16.58 -1.50
C ARG A 134 6.87 -16.32 -2.37
N TYR A 135 6.94 -16.71 -3.64
CA TYR A 135 5.85 -16.61 -4.60
C TYR A 135 5.77 -17.88 -5.44
N GLN A 136 4.58 -18.52 -5.48
CA GLN A 136 4.35 -19.79 -6.20
C GLN A 136 5.41 -20.86 -5.92
N GLY A 137 5.79 -21.01 -4.63
CA GLY A 137 6.77 -21.99 -4.18
C GLY A 137 8.24 -21.62 -4.47
N LYS A 138 8.52 -20.49 -5.16
CA LYS A 138 9.87 -20.02 -5.49
C LYS A 138 10.28 -18.83 -4.64
N THR A 139 11.59 -18.66 -4.44
CA THR A 139 12.12 -17.43 -3.89
C THR A 139 12.31 -16.41 -5.02
N VAL A 140 11.73 -15.24 -4.86
CA VAL A 140 11.83 -14.12 -5.80
C VAL A 140 12.53 -12.94 -5.14
N ALA A 141 13.37 -12.25 -5.88
CA ALA A 141 14.01 -11.01 -5.43
C ALA A 141 12.99 -9.85 -5.49
N GLY A 142 13.15 -8.90 -4.59
CA GLY A 142 12.32 -7.71 -4.54
C GLY A 142 12.88 -6.66 -3.62
N ARG A 143 12.03 -5.76 -3.17
CA ARG A 143 12.34 -4.71 -2.21
C ARG A 143 11.18 -4.52 -1.25
N GLU A 144 11.52 -4.20 -0.02
CA GLU A 144 10.56 -3.77 1.00
C GLU A 144 10.68 -2.25 1.16
N VAL A 145 9.53 -1.56 1.13
CA VAL A 145 9.45 -0.15 1.53
C VAL A 145 8.73 -0.09 2.86
N SER A 146 9.37 0.48 3.88
CA SER A 146 8.80 0.54 5.23
C SER A 146 8.85 1.95 5.81
N PHE A 147 7.80 2.32 6.57
CA PHE A 147 7.69 3.61 7.23
C PHE A 147 6.65 3.61 8.35
N LYS A 148 6.74 4.62 9.24
CA LYS A 148 5.83 4.84 10.39
C LYS A 148 5.35 6.29 10.38
N PRO A 149 4.24 6.61 9.71
CA PRO A 149 3.86 8.01 9.43
C PRO A 149 3.43 8.80 10.66
N TYR A 150 3.12 8.13 11.76
CA TYR A 150 2.53 8.74 12.94
C TYR A 150 3.48 8.75 14.16
N LEU A 151 4.68 8.14 14.04
CA LEU A 151 5.60 7.98 15.18
C LEU A 151 6.06 9.34 15.72
N ASP A 152 6.45 10.26 14.82
CA ASP A 152 6.93 11.61 15.14
C ASP A 152 5.85 12.67 14.84
N ASP A 153 4.57 12.27 14.92
CA ASP A 153 3.46 13.18 14.67
C ASP A 153 3.25 14.11 15.86
N PRO A 154 3.20 15.44 15.65
CA PRO A 154 2.92 16.41 16.74
C PRO A 154 1.57 16.16 17.44
N ASN A 155 0.61 15.56 16.74
CA ASN A 155 -0.71 15.25 17.27
C ASN A 155 -0.85 13.80 17.75
N ARG A 156 0.24 13.04 17.86
CA ARG A 156 0.21 11.61 18.24
C ARG A 156 -0.49 11.35 19.56
N TYR A 157 -0.50 12.30 20.48
CA TYR A 157 -1.20 12.19 21.77
C TYR A 157 -2.70 11.96 21.66
N ARG A 158 -3.31 12.31 20.51
CA ARG A 158 -4.73 12.10 20.21
C ARG A 158 -5.07 10.66 19.84
N TYR A 159 -4.06 9.87 19.43
CA TYR A 159 -4.20 8.48 18.98
C TYR A 159 -2.97 7.63 19.36
N GLU A 160 -2.45 7.86 20.55
CA GLU A 160 -1.17 7.31 21.03
C GLU A 160 -1.01 5.81 20.80
N LYS A 161 -2.08 5.01 21.05
CA LYS A 161 -2.06 3.55 20.81
C LYS A 161 -1.82 3.16 19.35
N LEU A 162 -2.12 4.06 18.40
CA LEU A 162 -2.00 3.83 16.96
C LEU A 162 -0.76 4.52 16.39
N ALA A 163 -0.08 5.39 17.15
CA ALA A 163 1.05 6.19 16.66
C ALA A 163 2.22 5.34 16.15
N GLY A 164 2.39 4.14 16.68
CA GLY A 164 3.43 3.20 16.26
C GLY A 164 3.09 2.39 14.99
N LYS A 165 2.00 2.71 14.27
CA LYS A 165 1.61 1.97 13.07
C LYS A 165 2.71 1.97 12.02
N GLU A 166 3.17 0.77 11.68
CA GLU A 166 4.19 0.51 10.65
C GLU A 166 3.52 0.00 9.38
N TYR A 167 4.01 0.49 8.24
CA TYR A 167 3.61 0.04 6.90
C TYR A 167 4.79 -0.63 6.23
N ARG A 168 4.53 -1.72 5.52
CA ARG A 168 5.50 -2.45 4.70
C ARG A 168 4.89 -2.80 3.37
N PHE A 169 5.49 -2.32 2.28
CA PHE A 169 5.13 -2.65 0.91
C PHE A 169 6.14 -3.64 0.36
N LEU A 170 5.67 -4.80 -0.04
CA LEU A 170 6.47 -5.90 -0.57
C LEU A 170 6.36 -5.88 -2.10
N LEU A 171 7.41 -5.45 -2.78
CA LEU A 171 7.41 -5.18 -4.21
C LEU A 171 8.39 -6.12 -4.93
N SER A 172 7.96 -6.71 -6.05
CA SER A 172 8.82 -7.58 -6.87
C SER A 172 8.37 -7.59 -8.32
N ASP A 173 9.30 -7.33 -9.24
CA ASP A 173 9.05 -7.37 -10.68
C ASP A 173 8.78 -8.79 -11.20
N ALA A 174 9.06 -9.82 -10.38
CA ALA A 174 8.74 -11.22 -10.67
C ALA A 174 7.27 -11.59 -10.37
N VAL A 175 6.50 -10.65 -9.80
CA VAL A 175 5.10 -10.86 -9.44
C VAL A 175 4.22 -10.05 -10.39
N PRO A 176 3.13 -10.63 -10.95
CA PRO A 176 2.23 -9.89 -11.81
C PRO A 176 1.70 -8.62 -11.13
N GLY A 177 1.83 -7.48 -11.79
CA GLY A 177 1.45 -6.19 -11.22
C GLY A 177 2.40 -5.65 -10.15
N GLY A 178 3.59 -6.23 -9.97
CA GLY A 178 4.70 -5.69 -9.18
C GLY A 178 4.51 -5.64 -7.66
N VAL A 179 3.31 -5.88 -7.14
CA VAL A 179 2.97 -5.81 -5.71
C VAL A 179 2.70 -7.21 -5.17
N LEU A 180 3.65 -7.76 -4.42
CA LEU A 180 3.49 -9.05 -3.74
C LEU A 180 2.55 -8.91 -2.55
N GLY A 181 2.63 -7.81 -1.80
CA GLY A 181 1.74 -7.57 -0.68
C GLY A 181 1.96 -6.24 0.02
N ILE A 182 1.05 -5.93 0.92
CA ILE A 182 1.11 -4.77 1.80
C ILE A 182 0.75 -5.24 3.21
N ARG A 183 1.52 -4.81 4.21
CA ARG A 183 1.29 -5.12 5.61
C ARG A 183 1.24 -3.85 6.44
N THR A 184 0.33 -3.79 7.41
CA THR A 184 0.41 -2.83 8.50
C THR A 184 0.44 -3.56 9.83
N ARG A 185 1.10 -2.95 10.81
CA ARG A 185 1.21 -3.49 12.16
C ARG A 185 1.22 -2.38 13.19
N ILE A 186 0.42 -2.55 14.23
CA ILE A 186 0.50 -1.79 15.47
C ILE A 186 0.93 -2.77 16.56
N ALA A 187 2.13 -2.57 17.10
CA ALA A 187 2.66 -3.42 18.16
C ALA A 187 1.85 -3.23 19.46
N ALA A 188 1.83 -4.26 20.30
CA ALA A 188 1.36 -4.14 21.67
C ALA A 188 2.38 -3.34 22.52
N ALA A 189 1.96 -2.92 23.72
CA ALA A 189 2.81 -2.22 24.66
C ALA A 189 3.95 -3.12 25.18
N THR A 190 3.77 -4.43 25.24
CA THR A 190 4.77 -5.40 25.64
C THR A 190 5.13 -6.34 24.49
N ALA A 191 6.39 -6.76 24.42
CA ALA A 191 6.90 -7.59 23.33
C ALA A 191 6.20 -8.97 23.21
N ASP A 192 5.79 -9.51 24.35
CA ASP A 192 5.16 -10.84 24.42
C ASP A 192 3.64 -10.83 24.13
N ALA A 193 3.03 -9.65 24.09
CA ALA A 193 1.60 -9.54 23.79
C ALA A 193 1.34 -9.57 22.27
N PRO A 194 0.20 -10.14 21.86
CA PRO A 194 -0.20 -10.09 20.45
C PRO A 194 -0.34 -8.64 19.99
N PRO A 195 -0.07 -8.34 18.70
CA PRO A 195 -0.21 -6.99 18.17
C PRO A 195 -1.62 -6.43 18.43
N LEU A 196 -1.69 -5.11 18.62
CA LEU A 196 -2.99 -4.43 18.73
C LEU A 196 -3.80 -4.59 17.44
N LEU A 197 -3.13 -4.43 16.30
CA LEU A 197 -3.74 -4.57 14.98
C LEU A 197 -2.68 -5.00 13.95
N THR A 198 -3.06 -5.91 13.07
CA THR A 198 -2.32 -6.25 11.85
C THR A 198 -3.30 -6.30 10.69
N GLU A 199 -2.87 -5.79 9.56
CA GLU A 199 -3.55 -6.00 8.28
C GLU A 199 -2.52 -6.52 7.28
N GLU A 200 -2.91 -7.52 6.54
CA GLU A 200 -2.07 -8.14 5.52
C GLU A 200 -2.88 -8.32 4.25
N LEU A 201 -2.35 -7.80 3.15
CA LEU A 201 -2.81 -8.02 1.80
C LEU A 201 -1.71 -8.77 1.06
N LEU A 202 -2.00 -9.94 0.51
CA LEU A 202 -1.04 -10.74 -0.24
C LEU A 202 -1.64 -11.21 -1.56
N ILE A 203 -0.86 -11.11 -2.65
CA ILE A 203 -1.28 -11.65 -3.94
C ILE A 203 -1.42 -13.17 -3.86
N GLU A 204 -2.39 -13.74 -4.55
CA GLU A 204 -2.58 -15.18 -4.64
C GLU A 204 -1.29 -15.88 -5.12
N GLY A 205 -0.86 -16.91 -4.39
CA GLY A 205 0.41 -17.60 -4.62
C GLY A 205 1.60 -17.07 -3.82
N ALA A 206 1.47 -15.94 -3.11
CA ALA A 206 2.43 -15.50 -2.11
C ALA A 206 2.22 -16.28 -0.80
N THR A 207 3.32 -16.50 -0.07
CA THR A 207 3.28 -17.04 1.29
C THR A 207 3.93 -16.04 2.25
N PRO A 208 3.40 -15.95 3.49
CA PRO A 208 3.90 -15.04 4.53
C PRO A 208 5.39 -15.18 4.82
#